data_8156942c020ce96137447d4cf5fe4dfc
#
_entry.id   8156942c020ce96137447d4cf5fe4dfc
#
_cell.length_a   1.000
_cell.length_b   1.000
_cell.length_c   1.000
_cell.angle_alpha   90.00
_cell.angle_beta   90.00
_cell.angle_gamma   90.00
#
_symmetry.space_group_name_H-M   'P 1'
#
loop_
_entity.id
_entity.type
_entity.pdbx_description
1 polymer ?
#
loop_
_entity_poly.entity_id
_entity_poly.type
_entity_poly.pdbx_seq_one_letter_code
_entity_poly.pdbx_strand_id
1 'polypeptide(L)'
;IVKRYLEDTKEFGAEYYFAQMGYSLFDEDREEAYKRSIDALCRMTEYAGDIGVKMVMEQLQPYECNLCYDKKTLKRLIDAVNSPYLTACVDCVAAAAAGETPQDYYDTFGTINHVHIADGTPTGHMVPGDGTNPLNDYLKIFAEKGYQGSVTLEINNQMYFDNPDRAVQRAARWLRENPYVESEDK
;
A
#
# COMPACT_ATOMS: atom_id res chain seq x y z
N ILE A 1 -1.09 -13.76 -16.93
CA ILE A 1 -2.11 -12.91 -16.28
C ILE A 1 -1.51 -11.55 -15.96
N VAL A 2 -0.46 -11.44 -15.13
CA VAL A 2 0.10 -10.15 -14.68
C VAL A 2 0.58 -9.27 -15.84
N LYS A 3 1.24 -9.83 -16.86
CA LYS A 3 1.64 -9.07 -18.04
C LYS A 3 0.47 -8.30 -18.67
N ARG A 4 -0.69 -8.92 -18.79
CA ARG A 4 -1.88 -8.26 -19.29
C ARG A 4 -2.33 -7.11 -18.38
N TYR A 5 -2.32 -7.30 -17.08
CA TYR A 5 -2.67 -6.22 -16.15
C TYR A 5 -1.69 -5.03 -16.21
N LEU A 6 -0.41 -5.29 -16.44
CA LEU A 6 0.57 -4.24 -16.68
C LEU A 6 0.29 -3.49 -18.00
N GLU A 7 -0.11 -4.22 -19.05
CA GLU A 7 -0.55 -3.63 -20.33
C GLU A 7 -1.82 -2.78 -20.14
N ASP A 8 -2.81 -3.32 -19.42
CA ASP A 8 -4.05 -2.60 -19.07
C ASP A 8 -3.73 -1.33 -18.25
N THR A 9 -2.81 -1.40 -17.28
CA THR A 9 -2.34 -0.25 -16.50
C THR A 9 -1.81 0.86 -17.41
N LYS A 10 -0.98 0.49 -18.37
CA LYS A 10 -0.45 1.44 -19.37
C LYS A 10 -1.55 2.01 -20.25
N GLU A 11 -2.48 1.19 -20.72
CA GLU A 11 -3.58 1.61 -21.59
C GLU A 11 -4.53 2.60 -20.88
N PHE A 12 -4.80 2.37 -19.59
CA PHE A 12 -5.57 3.30 -18.75
C PHE A 12 -4.82 4.58 -18.39
N GLY A 13 -3.51 4.65 -18.65
CA GLY A 13 -2.69 5.79 -18.28
C GLY A 13 -2.44 5.89 -16.77
N ALA A 14 -2.62 4.80 -16.02
CA ALA A 14 -2.30 4.75 -14.60
C ALA A 14 -0.78 4.79 -14.38
N GLU A 15 -0.34 5.52 -13.36
CA GLU A 15 1.09 5.71 -13.09
C GLU A 15 1.75 4.44 -12.53
N TYR A 16 1.00 3.69 -11.73
CA TYR A 16 1.52 2.51 -11.05
C TYR A 16 0.62 1.30 -11.24
N TYR A 17 1.26 0.13 -11.34
CA TYR A 17 0.62 -1.15 -11.08
C TYR A 17 0.82 -1.52 -9.62
N PHE A 18 -0.27 -1.73 -8.90
CA PHE A 18 -0.26 -2.16 -7.52
C PHE A 18 -0.02 -3.67 -7.41
N ALA A 19 0.93 -4.07 -6.58
CA ALA A 19 1.31 -5.47 -6.40
C ALA A 19 1.42 -5.85 -4.93
N GLN A 20 1.10 -7.10 -4.65
CA GLN A 20 1.24 -7.73 -3.34
C GLN A 20 2.10 -8.97 -3.45
N MET A 21 2.82 -9.29 -2.37
CA MET A 21 3.58 -10.53 -2.28
C MET A 21 2.65 -11.72 -2.00
N GLY A 22 3.03 -12.88 -2.51
CA GLY A 22 2.31 -14.13 -2.23
C GLY A 22 2.42 -14.57 -0.77
N TYR A 23 1.88 -15.73 -0.49
CA TYR A 23 1.79 -16.33 0.84
C TYR A 23 2.56 -17.66 0.88
N SER A 24 3.23 -17.96 1.99
CA SER A 24 3.83 -19.28 2.24
C SER A 24 2.80 -20.20 2.91
N LEU A 25 2.58 -21.38 2.36
CA LEU A 25 1.70 -22.38 2.93
C LEU A 25 2.26 -22.97 4.24
N PHE A 26 1.41 -23.62 5.04
CA PHE A 26 1.80 -24.16 6.34
C PHE A 26 2.86 -25.27 6.28
N ASP A 27 2.82 -26.06 5.23
CA ASP A 27 3.71 -27.20 4.98
C ASP A 27 4.87 -26.88 4.03
N GLU A 28 5.07 -25.58 3.76
CA GLU A 28 6.10 -25.08 2.86
C GLU A 28 7.21 -24.36 3.65
N ASP A 29 8.45 -24.53 3.21
CA ASP A 29 9.56 -23.71 3.70
C ASP A 29 9.37 -22.24 3.29
N ARG A 30 9.35 -21.36 4.28
CA ARG A 30 9.09 -19.93 4.07
C ARG A 30 10.13 -19.27 3.17
N GLU A 31 11.39 -19.67 3.25
CA GLU A 31 12.45 -19.11 2.42
C GLU A 31 12.33 -19.59 0.95
N GLU A 32 11.85 -20.79 0.71
CA GLU A 32 11.56 -21.25 -0.66
C GLU A 32 10.34 -20.51 -1.24
N ALA A 33 9.29 -20.28 -0.46
CA ALA A 33 8.17 -19.43 -0.86
C ALA A 33 8.63 -18.01 -1.18
N TYR A 34 9.49 -17.44 -0.34
CA TYR A 34 10.07 -16.12 -0.55
C TYR A 34 10.88 -16.05 -1.86
N LYS A 35 11.81 -16.98 -2.09
CA LYS A 35 12.59 -17.04 -3.33
C LYS A 35 11.71 -17.13 -4.58
N ARG A 36 10.68 -17.97 -4.55
CA ARG A 36 9.71 -18.10 -5.64
C ARG A 36 8.99 -16.78 -5.92
N SER A 37 8.61 -16.04 -4.87
CA SER A 37 7.95 -14.74 -4.99
C SER A 37 8.90 -13.69 -5.55
N ILE A 38 10.17 -13.68 -5.12
CA ILE A 38 11.21 -12.78 -5.68
C ILE A 38 11.43 -13.07 -7.16
N ASP A 39 11.57 -14.35 -7.56
CA ASP A 39 11.73 -14.72 -8.98
C ASP A 39 10.55 -14.23 -9.83
N ALA A 40 9.31 -14.36 -9.32
CA ALA A 40 8.14 -13.85 -10.00
C ALA A 40 8.17 -12.32 -10.13
N LEU A 41 8.53 -11.59 -9.06
CA LEU A 41 8.62 -10.13 -9.06
C LEU A 41 9.73 -9.62 -9.98
N CYS A 42 10.88 -10.28 -10.02
CA CYS A 42 11.95 -9.93 -10.97
C CYS A 42 11.43 -9.97 -12.42
N ARG A 43 10.76 -11.05 -12.79
CA ARG A 43 10.16 -11.17 -14.14
C ARG A 43 9.06 -10.17 -14.42
N MET A 44 8.27 -9.80 -13.39
CA MET A 44 7.22 -8.80 -13.51
C MET A 44 7.82 -7.41 -13.70
N THR A 45 8.81 -7.04 -12.90
CA THR A 45 9.47 -5.72 -12.96
C THR A 45 10.32 -5.54 -14.22
N GLU A 46 10.93 -6.61 -14.74
CA GLU A 46 11.59 -6.60 -16.05
C GLU A 46 10.59 -6.23 -17.15
N TYR A 47 9.46 -6.93 -17.21
CA TYR A 47 8.41 -6.64 -18.19
C TYR A 47 7.79 -5.26 -17.99
N ALA A 48 7.56 -4.85 -16.74
CA ALA A 48 7.06 -3.52 -16.43
C ALA A 48 8.00 -2.43 -16.97
N GLY A 49 9.33 -2.65 -16.83
CA GLY A 49 10.36 -1.79 -17.41
C GLY A 49 10.31 -1.73 -18.94
N ASP A 50 10.15 -2.87 -19.62
CA ASP A 50 10.05 -2.94 -21.08
C ASP A 50 8.90 -2.10 -21.63
N ILE A 51 7.77 -2.04 -20.90
CA ILE A 51 6.60 -1.27 -21.33
C ILE A 51 6.48 0.11 -20.69
N GLY A 52 7.41 0.48 -19.78
CA GLY A 52 7.46 1.79 -19.11
C GLY A 52 6.42 1.98 -18.00
N VAL A 53 5.98 0.90 -17.34
CA VAL A 53 5.07 0.94 -16.18
C VAL A 53 5.87 0.76 -14.90
N LYS A 54 5.58 1.54 -13.86
CA LYS A 54 6.13 1.33 -12.52
C LYS A 54 5.22 0.42 -11.69
N MET A 55 5.79 -0.25 -10.70
CA MET A 55 5.06 -1.07 -9.75
C MET A 55 5.25 -0.52 -8.35
N VAL A 56 4.19 -0.55 -7.55
CA VAL A 56 4.26 -0.31 -6.12
C VAL A 56 3.95 -1.59 -5.37
N MET A 57 4.79 -1.90 -4.38
CA MET A 57 4.64 -3.07 -3.51
C MET A 57 4.12 -2.64 -2.15
N GLU A 58 3.06 -3.26 -1.71
CA GLU A 58 2.46 -3.04 -0.41
C GLU A 58 2.89 -4.12 0.60
N GLN A 59 3.18 -3.69 1.83
CA GLN A 59 3.15 -4.59 2.96
C GLN A 59 1.69 -4.80 3.41
N LEU A 60 1.37 -6.01 3.80
CA LEU A 60 0.05 -6.37 4.29
C LEU A 60 0.08 -6.66 5.79
N GLN A 61 -1.07 -6.84 6.40
CA GLN A 61 -1.14 -7.29 7.78
C GLN A 61 -0.65 -8.76 7.90
N PRO A 62 -0.08 -9.18 9.05
CA PRO A 62 0.54 -10.52 9.18
C PRO A 62 -0.40 -11.69 8.90
N TYR A 63 -1.71 -11.51 9.04
CA TYR A 63 -2.69 -12.54 8.72
C TYR A 63 -3.09 -12.56 7.23
N GLU A 64 -2.77 -11.51 6.49
CA GLU A 64 -3.02 -11.41 5.04
C GLU A 64 -1.80 -11.86 4.24
N CYS A 65 -0.60 -11.57 4.74
CA CYS A 65 0.65 -11.99 4.11
C CYS A 65 1.71 -12.32 5.17
N ASN A 66 2.25 -13.53 5.14
CA ASN A 66 3.31 -13.95 6.05
C ASN A 66 4.72 -13.75 5.51
N LEU A 67 4.87 -13.15 4.32
CA LEU A 67 6.15 -12.91 3.65
C LEU A 67 6.53 -11.41 3.62
N CYS A 68 5.52 -10.50 3.60
CA CYS A 68 5.72 -9.06 3.53
C CYS A 68 4.65 -8.35 4.37
N TYR A 69 4.97 -8.02 5.64
CA TYR A 69 4.00 -7.55 6.63
C TYR A 69 4.49 -6.39 7.51
N ASP A 70 5.69 -5.89 7.27
CA ASP A 70 6.27 -4.73 7.93
C ASP A 70 7.30 -4.03 7.02
N LYS A 71 7.80 -2.87 7.43
CA LYS A 71 8.84 -2.14 6.68
C LYS A 71 10.10 -2.95 6.43
N LYS A 72 10.48 -3.82 7.37
CA LYS A 72 11.71 -4.63 7.27
C LYS A 72 11.57 -5.72 6.20
N THR A 73 10.45 -6.42 6.19
CA THR A 73 10.16 -7.46 5.18
C THR A 73 9.93 -6.85 3.81
N LEU A 74 9.26 -5.69 3.74
CA LEU A 74 9.11 -4.92 2.50
C LEU A 74 10.47 -4.45 1.96
N LYS A 75 11.35 -3.92 2.83
CA LYS A 75 12.71 -3.51 2.45
C LYS A 75 13.53 -4.69 1.92
N ARG A 76 13.50 -5.82 2.62
CA ARG A 76 14.15 -7.06 2.18
C ARG A 76 13.69 -7.48 0.79
N LEU A 77 12.40 -7.36 0.51
CA LEU A 77 11.82 -7.69 -0.77
C LEU A 77 12.29 -6.74 -1.88
N ILE A 78 12.16 -5.43 -1.66
CA ILE A 78 12.56 -4.42 -2.66
C ILE A 78 14.06 -4.54 -2.97
N ASP A 79 14.90 -4.73 -1.94
CA ASP A 79 16.34 -4.92 -2.13
C ASP A 79 16.68 -6.21 -2.90
N ALA A 80 15.93 -7.30 -2.65
CA ALA A 80 16.15 -8.56 -3.33
C ALA A 80 15.76 -8.51 -4.81
N VAL A 81 14.68 -7.81 -5.15
CA VAL A 81 14.26 -7.57 -6.54
C VAL A 81 15.19 -6.58 -7.23
N ASN A 82 15.66 -5.57 -6.53
CA ASN A 82 16.61 -4.55 -6.99
C ASN A 82 16.27 -3.96 -8.37
N SER A 83 15.02 -3.59 -8.58
CA SER A 83 14.52 -3.01 -9.84
C SER A 83 14.12 -1.55 -9.65
N PRO A 84 14.51 -0.63 -10.57
CA PRO A 84 14.04 0.76 -10.53
C PRO A 84 12.53 0.90 -10.84
N TYR A 85 11.90 -0.18 -11.26
CA TYR A 85 10.47 -0.25 -11.56
C TYR A 85 9.64 -0.80 -10.39
N LEU A 86 10.25 -1.04 -9.21
CA LEU A 86 9.58 -1.47 -7.99
C LEU A 86 9.84 -0.47 -6.86
N THR A 87 8.78 0.09 -6.29
CA THR A 87 8.85 1.05 -5.20
C THR A 87 7.88 0.67 -4.07
N ALA A 88 7.97 1.38 -2.93
CA ALA A 88 7.12 1.11 -1.79
C ALA A 88 5.75 1.82 -1.91
N CYS A 89 4.70 1.08 -1.58
CA CYS A 89 3.41 1.58 -1.10
C CYS A 89 3.37 1.46 0.42
N VAL A 90 2.70 2.37 1.08
CA VAL A 90 2.44 2.29 2.53
C VAL A 90 0.94 2.16 2.76
N ASP A 91 0.52 1.03 3.29
CA ASP A 91 -0.78 0.90 3.93
C ASP A 91 -0.68 1.33 5.39
N CYS A 92 -1.45 2.36 5.76
CA CYS A 92 -1.40 2.93 7.10
C CYS A 92 -2.01 2.00 8.16
N VAL A 93 -2.93 1.10 7.78
CA VAL A 93 -3.52 0.11 8.70
C VAL A 93 -2.53 -1.02 8.96
N ALA A 94 -1.88 -1.52 7.91
CA ALA A 94 -0.85 -2.55 8.05
C ALA A 94 0.37 -2.01 8.82
N ALA A 95 0.77 -0.76 8.59
CA ALA A 95 1.82 -0.10 9.37
C ALA A 95 1.44 -0.01 10.86
N ALA A 96 0.22 0.46 11.18
CA ALA A 96 -0.27 0.52 12.55
C ALA A 96 -0.32 -0.87 13.22
N ALA A 97 -0.73 -1.92 12.50
CA ALA A 97 -0.73 -3.29 12.97
C ALA A 97 0.67 -3.81 13.29
N ALA A 98 1.69 -3.35 12.57
CA ALA A 98 3.10 -3.64 12.82
C ALA A 98 3.73 -2.75 13.92
N GLY A 99 2.96 -1.79 14.47
CA GLY A 99 3.48 -0.79 15.42
C GLY A 99 4.37 0.26 14.75
N GLU A 100 4.17 0.51 13.47
CA GLU A 100 4.95 1.41 12.63
C GLU A 100 4.13 2.63 12.20
N THR A 101 4.80 3.66 11.72
CA THR A 101 4.22 4.91 11.25
C THR A 101 4.72 5.25 9.84
N PRO A 102 4.08 6.14 9.09
CA PRO A 102 4.62 6.61 7.82
C PRO A 102 6.05 7.17 7.90
N GLN A 103 6.44 7.76 9.05
CA GLN A 103 7.81 8.24 9.27
C GLN A 103 8.82 7.10 9.18
N ASP A 104 8.51 5.93 9.74
CA ASP A 104 9.37 4.74 9.67
C ASP A 104 9.64 4.29 8.24
N TYR A 105 8.63 4.43 7.36
CA TYR A 105 8.76 4.10 5.95
C TYR A 105 9.61 5.13 5.20
N TYR A 106 9.45 6.43 5.48
CA TYR A 106 10.35 7.45 4.93
C TYR A 106 11.80 7.25 5.36
N ASP A 107 12.03 6.91 6.64
CA ASP A 107 13.37 6.63 7.17
C ASP A 107 14.00 5.38 6.53
N THR A 108 13.16 4.42 6.11
CA THR A 108 13.61 3.16 5.51
C THR A 108 13.84 3.26 3.99
N PHE A 109 12.95 3.97 3.28
CA PHE A 109 12.92 3.99 1.81
C PHE A 109 13.32 5.33 1.20
N GLY A 110 13.36 6.40 1.99
CA GLY A 110 13.61 7.76 1.52
C GLY A 110 12.44 8.40 0.79
N THR A 111 11.68 7.63 0.04
CA THR A 111 10.49 8.05 -0.72
C THR A 111 9.37 7.02 -0.59
N ILE A 112 8.13 7.51 -0.67
CA ILE A 112 6.91 6.68 -0.75
C ILE A 112 6.19 7.09 -2.03
N ASN A 113 5.74 6.11 -2.82
CA ASN A 113 5.15 6.38 -4.13
C ASN A 113 3.64 6.20 -4.16
N HIS A 114 3.07 5.47 -3.21
CA HIS A 114 1.63 5.33 -3.06
C HIS A 114 1.26 5.12 -1.59
N VAL A 115 0.07 5.57 -1.22
CA VAL A 115 -0.44 5.49 0.16
C VAL A 115 -1.86 4.95 0.15
N HIS A 116 -2.09 3.90 0.94
CA HIS A 116 -3.42 3.50 1.37
C HIS A 116 -3.70 4.01 2.78
N ILE A 117 -4.89 4.57 2.98
CA ILE A 117 -5.33 5.07 4.28
C ILE A 117 -6.73 4.58 4.62
N ALA A 118 -6.86 4.06 5.81
CA ALA A 118 -8.11 3.73 6.47
C ALA A 118 -7.90 3.80 7.98
N ASP A 119 -8.97 3.76 8.74
CA ASP A 119 -8.90 3.67 10.19
C ASP A 119 -8.87 2.21 10.66
N GLY A 120 -8.54 2.00 11.92
CA GLY A 120 -8.48 0.67 12.53
C GLY A 120 -8.30 0.71 14.03
N THR A 121 -8.28 -0.49 14.67
CA THR A 121 -8.04 -0.65 16.11
C THR A 121 -7.04 -1.78 16.44
N PRO A 122 -5.76 -1.73 16.01
CA PRO A 122 -5.17 -0.91 14.94
C PRO A 122 -5.52 -1.40 13.53
N THR A 123 -6.07 -2.62 13.37
CA THR A 123 -6.48 -3.25 12.12
C THR A 123 -7.94 -2.92 11.76
N GLY A 124 -8.38 -3.29 10.55
CA GLY A 124 -9.80 -3.32 10.21
C GLY A 124 -10.23 -2.50 9.00
N HIS A 125 -9.40 -1.68 8.39
CA HIS A 125 -9.73 -0.87 7.20
C HIS A 125 -11.11 -0.20 7.31
N MET A 126 -11.25 0.57 8.40
CA MET A 126 -12.50 1.27 8.77
C MET A 126 -12.58 2.65 8.13
N VAL A 127 -13.78 3.20 8.09
CA VAL A 127 -13.97 4.61 7.76
C VAL A 127 -13.22 5.49 8.78
N PRO A 128 -12.48 6.52 8.36
CA PRO A 128 -11.83 7.45 9.26
C PRO A 128 -12.77 8.00 10.33
N GLY A 129 -12.39 7.86 11.60
CA GLY A 129 -13.17 8.20 12.78
C GLY A 129 -13.98 7.04 13.39
N ASP A 130 -13.99 5.86 12.80
CA ASP A 130 -14.60 4.65 13.38
C ASP A 130 -13.56 3.77 14.11
N GLY A 131 -12.27 4.06 13.99
CA GLY A 131 -11.17 3.42 14.69
C GLY A 131 -10.43 4.35 15.64
N THR A 132 -9.17 4.00 15.92
CA THR A 132 -8.30 4.73 16.86
C THR A 132 -6.92 5.07 16.29
N ASN A 133 -6.68 4.80 15.02
CA ASN A 133 -5.40 5.12 14.38
C ASN A 133 -5.21 6.65 14.28
N PRO A 134 -4.01 7.18 14.50
CA PRO A 134 -3.75 8.62 14.49
C PRO A 134 -3.63 9.17 13.06
N LEU A 135 -4.70 9.08 12.27
CA LEU A 135 -4.70 9.37 10.84
C LEU A 135 -4.28 10.80 10.51
N ASN A 136 -4.64 11.78 11.36
CA ASN A 136 -4.21 13.16 11.17
C ASN A 136 -2.69 13.31 11.31
N ASP A 137 -2.07 12.57 12.23
CA ASP A 137 -0.62 12.57 12.39
C ASP A 137 0.05 11.92 11.16
N TYR A 138 -0.56 10.87 10.61
CA TYR A 138 -0.07 10.23 9.39
C TYR A 138 -0.13 11.18 8.19
N LEU A 139 -1.26 11.84 7.97
CA LEU A 139 -1.40 12.83 6.89
C LEU A 139 -0.47 14.02 7.07
N LYS A 140 -0.25 14.46 8.31
CA LYS A 140 0.72 15.50 8.62
C LYS A 140 2.13 15.08 8.23
N ILE A 141 2.55 13.85 8.52
CA ILE A 141 3.87 13.34 8.11
C ILE A 141 4.01 13.38 6.58
N PHE A 142 3.01 12.93 5.81
CA PHE A 142 3.04 13.00 4.35
C PHE A 142 3.16 14.44 3.85
N ALA A 143 2.39 15.37 4.40
CA ALA A 143 2.46 16.78 4.04
C ALA A 143 3.84 17.40 4.36
N GLU A 144 4.40 17.14 5.54
CA GLU A 144 5.73 17.63 5.95
C GLU A 144 6.87 17.05 5.09
N LYS A 145 6.69 15.84 4.57
CA LYS A 145 7.63 15.21 3.62
C LYS A 145 7.43 15.68 2.17
N GLY A 146 6.44 16.53 1.91
CA GLY A 146 6.14 17.03 0.57
C GLY A 146 5.60 15.96 -0.37
N TYR A 147 4.84 14.98 0.14
CA TYR A 147 4.23 13.92 -0.66
C TYR A 147 3.29 14.51 -1.71
N GLN A 148 3.47 14.11 -2.97
CA GLN A 148 2.69 14.59 -4.11
C GLN A 148 1.89 13.47 -4.80
N GLY A 149 1.95 12.26 -4.26
CA GLY A 149 1.21 11.12 -4.81
C GLY A 149 -0.23 11.04 -4.33
N SER A 150 -0.95 10.05 -4.80
CA SER A 150 -2.34 9.80 -4.39
C SER A 150 -2.42 9.17 -3.01
N VAL A 151 -3.39 9.62 -2.21
CA VAL A 151 -3.81 8.98 -0.96
C VAL A 151 -5.13 8.26 -1.24
N THR A 152 -5.08 6.95 -1.27
CA THR A 152 -6.24 6.10 -1.59
C THR A 152 -6.94 5.65 -0.32
N LEU A 153 -8.24 5.91 -0.23
CA LEU A 153 -9.09 5.36 0.83
C LEU A 153 -9.32 3.87 0.57
N GLU A 154 -8.86 3.01 1.48
CA GLU A 154 -9.06 1.57 1.39
C GLU A 154 -10.02 1.08 2.48
N ILE A 155 -11.32 1.21 2.22
CA ILE A 155 -12.37 0.82 3.16
C ILE A 155 -12.92 -0.55 2.76
N ASN A 156 -12.57 -1.59 3.51
CA ASN A 156 -12.98 -2.95 3.19
C ASN A 156 -13.58 -3.73 4.39
N ASN A 157 -13.94 -3.04 5.47
CA ASN A 157 -14.51 -3.67 6.66
C ASN A 157 -15.94 -4.14 6.43
N GLN A 158 -16.24 -5.37 6.89
CA GLN A 158 -17.55 -6.01 6.75
C GLN A 158 -18.71 -5.22 7.40
N MET A 159 -18.43 -4.41 8.40
CA MET A 159 -19.44 -3.59 9.08
C MET A 159 -20.15 -2.60 8.15
N TYR A 160 -19.66 -2.37 6.96
CA TYR A 160 -20.23 -1.45 5.97
C TYR A 160 -20.99 -2.15 4.83
N PHE A 161 -21.08 -3.47 4.82
CA PHE A 161 -21.71 -4.21 3.72
C PHE A 161 -23.18 -3.87 3.49
N ASP A 162 -23.88 -3.47 4.54
CA ASP A 162 -25.30 -3.04 4.42
C ASP A 162 -25.46 -1.69 3.69
N ASN A 163 -24.45 -0.82 3.73
CA ASN A 163 -24.48 0.48 3.06
C ASN A 163 -23.07 0.99 2.72
N PRO A 164 -22.39 0.39 1.73
CA PRO A 164 -21.02 0.77 1.36
C PRO A 164 -20.93 2.20 0.82
N ASP A 165 -21.95 2.68 0.11
CA ASP A 165 -21.98 4.05 -0.43
C ASP A 165 -21.89 5.09 0.69
N ARG A 166 -22.58 4.87 1.79
CA ARG A 166 -22.51 5.75 2.96
C ARG A 166 -21.12 5.75 3.59
N ALA A 167 -20.48 4.59 3.65
CA ALA A 167 -19.12 4.48 4.17
C ALA A 167 -18.13 5.27 3.32
N VAL A 168 -18.17 5.10 2.00
CA VAL A 168 -17.33 5.83 1.05
C VAL A 168 -17.59 7.35 1.13
N GLN A 169 -18.84 7.78 1.19
CA GLN A 169 -19.18 9.20 1.32
C GLN A 169 -18.64 9.83 2.61
N ARG A 170 -18.71 9.11 3.74
CA ARG A 170 -18.14 9.55 5.03
C ARG A 170 -16.63 9.68 4.94
N ALA A 171 -15.97 8.66 4.43
CA ALA A 171 -14.51 8.63 4.28
C ALA A 171 -14.02 9.74 3.34
N ALA A 172 -14.66 9.91 2.19
CA ALA A 172 -14.32 10.97 1.24
C ALA A 172 -14.56 12.38 1.81
N ARG A 173 -15.61 12.56 2.61
CA ARG A 173 -15.84 13.84 3.31
C ARG A 173 -14.73 14.13 4.31
N TRP A 174 -14.40 13.15 5.15
CA TRP A 174 -13.32 13.28 6.13
C TRP A 174 -11.99 13.67 5.46
N LEU A 175 -11.68 13.05 4.35
CA LEU A 175 -10.43 13.34 3.61
C LEU A 175 -10.44 14.76 3.02
N ARG A 176 -11.56 15.20 2.40
CA ARG A 176 -11.68 16.57 1.85
C ARG A 176 -11.66 17.67 2.91
N GLU A 177 -12.16 17.39 4.10
CA GLU A 177 -12.16 18.33 5.22
C GLU A 177 -10.82 18.35 5.97
N ASN A 178 -9.90 17.42 5.67
CA ASN A 178 -8.62 17.32 6.35
C ASN A 178 -7.68 18.46 5.91
N PRO A 179 -7.04 19.18 6.86
CA PRO A 179 -6.18 20.33 6.54
C PRO A 179 -4.88 19.95 5.85
N TYR A 180 -4.47 18.70 5.90
CA TYR A 180 -3.23 18.19 5.28
C TYR A 180 -3.45 17.59 3.88
N VAL A 181 -4.67 17.61 3.37
CA VAL A 181 -5.00 17.14 2.03
C VAL A 181 -5.43 18.32 1.17
N GLU A 182 -4.72 18.54 0.08
CA GLU A 182 -5.13 19.53 -0.93
C GLU A 182 -6.28 18.93 -1.73
N SER A 183 -7.42 19.64 -1.79
CA SER A 183 -8.52 19.28 -2.67
C SER A 183 -8.42 20.09 -3.97
N GLU A 184 -8.58 19.45 -5.12
CA GLU A 184 -8.58 20.12 -6.43
C GLU A 184 -9.71 21.18 -6.56
N ASP A 185 -10.63 21.22 -5.58
CA ASP A 185 -11.80 22.12 -5.56
C ASP A 185 -11.60 23.38 -4.67
N LYS A 186 -10.37 23.77 -4.36
CA LYS A 186 -10.09 25.02 -3.64
C LYS A 186 -9.58 26.11 -4.54
#